data_34afe1e701d439ddf9c34155c45c9208
#
_entry.id   34afe1e701d439ddf9c34155c45c9208
#
_cell.length_a   1.000
_cell.length_b   1.000
_cell.length_c   1.000
_cell.angle_alpha   90.00
_cell.angle_beta   90.00
_cell.angle_gamma   90.00
#
_symmetry.space_group_name_H-M   'P 1'
#
loop_
_entity.id
_entity.type
_entity.pdbx_description
1 polymer ?
#
loop_
_entity_poly.entity_id
_entity_poly.type
_entity_poly.pdbx_seq_one_letter_code
_entity_poly.pdbx_strand_id
1 'polypeptide(L)'
;QHIDAQIYALVNSDIEVTENWLQPIIKTFESESKTAIIQPKILDFKRKEYFEYAGAAGGFLDQYGYPFCRGRVFETLEKDNGQYDDNYEIFWASGACFFIRSSVYNELKGFDADFFAHQEEIDLCWRAFNLGYISKFTSKSIVYHVGGATLNEGNPKKTFLNFRNSLLMLVKNLPKKQLISII
;
A
#
# COMPACT_ATOMS: atom_id res chain seq x y z
N GLN A 1 4.26 5.10 -23.22
CA GLN A 1 5.72 5.24 -23.26
C GLN A 1 6.30 4.11 -22.41
N HIS A 2 7.18 3.31 -22.97
CA HIS A 2 7.89 2.25 -22.24
C HIS A 2 9.04 2.95 -21.48
N ILE A 3 9.00 2.93 -20.16
CA ILE A 3 10.11 3.44 -19.34
C ILE A 3 11.00 2.25 -19.01
N ASP A 4 12.24 2.28 -19.46
CA ASP A 4 13.24 1.27 -19.10
C ASP A 4 13.83 1.62 -17.71
N ALA A 5 13.24 1.05 -16.68
CA ALA A 5 13.63 1.21 -15.29
C ALA A 5 13.51 -0.11 -14.54
N GLN A 6 14.38 -0.36 -13.58
CA GLN A 6 14.33 -1.58 -12.74
C GLN A 6 13.26 -1.49 -11.66
N ILE A 7 12.94 -0.28 -11.21
CA ILE A 7 11.99 -0.01 -10.13
C ILE A 7 11.07 1.12 -10.59
N TYR A 8 9.77 0.95 -10.41
CA TYR A 8 8.78 2.01 -10.54
C TYR A 8 8.45 2.57 -9.16
N ALA A 9 8.40 3.89 -9.06
CA ALA A 9 7.86 4.62 -7.93
C ALA A 9 6.44 5.11 -8.29
N LEU A 10 5.45 4.65 -7.55
CA LEU A 10 4.07 5.13 -7.66
C LEU A 10 3.84 6.09 -6.51
N VAL A 11 3.68 7.36 -6.83
CA VAL A 11 3.68 8.45 -5.84
C VAL A 11 2.56 9.42 -6.18
N ASN A 12 1.71 9.72 -5.21
CA ASN A 12 0.68 10.74 -5.35
C ASN A 12 1.30 12.13 -5.49
N SER A 13 0.63 13.01 -6.21
CA SER A 13 1.10 14.38 -6.45
C SER A 13 1.14 15.27 -5.20
N ASP A 14 0.55 14.84 -4.09
CA ASP A 14 0.48 15.53 -2.80
C ASP A 14 1.38 14.89 -1.73
N ILE A 15 2.48 14.25 -2.16
CA ILE A 15 3.55 13.73 -1.31
C ILE A 15 4.70 14.73 -1.22
N GLU A 16 5.14 15.02 0.01
CA GLU A 16 6.42 15.66 0.31
C GLU A 16 7.44 14.60 0.73
N VAL A 17 8.62 14.60 0.11
CA VAL A 17 9.68 13.63 0.39
C VAL A 17 10.76 14.22 1.29
N THR A 18 11.41 13.37 2.08
CA THR A 18 12.57 13.76 2.90
C THR A 18 13.89 13.58 2.14
N GLU A 19 14.98 14.13 2.69
CA GLU A 19 16.32 13.87 2.14
C GLU A 19 16.65 12.37 2.19
N ASN A 20 17.33 11.89 1.15
CA ASN A 20 17.82 10.50 1.05
C ASN A 20 16.73 9.40 1.17
N TRP A 21 15.45 9.72 1.00
CA TRP A 21 14.35 8.78 1.13
C TRP A 21 14.43 7.57 0.19
N LEU A 22 15.09 7.71 -0.96
CA LEU A 22 15.26 6.61 -1.93
C LEU A 22 16.34 5.60 -1.53
N GLN A 23 17.37 6.02 -0.80
CA GLN A 23 18.52 5.17 -0.50
C GLN A 23 18.15 3.87 0.26
N PRO A 24 17.31 3.89 1.31
CA PRO A 24 16.85 2.68 2.00
C PRO A 24 16.07 1.74 1.09
N ILE A 25 15.25 2.30 0.19
CA ILE A 25 14.44 1.55 -0.78
C ILE A 25 15.33 0.79 -1.75
N ILE A 26 16.28 1.50 -2.40
CA ILE A 26 17.20 0.90 -3.35
C ILE A 26 18.01 -0.21 -2.69
N LYS A 27 18.60 0.06 -1.51
CA LYS A 27 19.38 -0.91 -0.75
C LYS A 27 18.59 -2.18 -0.42
N THR A 28 17.33 -2.05 -0.07
CA THR A 28 16.48 -3.21 0.23
C THR A 28 16.22 -4.03 -1.03
N PHE A 29 15.93 -3.40 -2.17
CA PHE A 29 15.76 -4.11 -3.44
C PHE A 29 17.05 -4.81 -3.90
N GLU A 30 18.22 -4.21 -3.69
CA GLU A 30 19.51 -4.82 -4.03
C GLU A 30 19.81 -6.05 -3.19
N SER A 31 19.50 -6.04 -1.90
CA SER A 31 19.82 -7.11 -0.96
C SER A 31 18.78 -8.23 -0.91
N GLU A 32 17.55 -8.01 -1.38
CA GLU A 32 16.42 -8.91 -1.20
C GLU A 32 15.67 -9.18 -2.51
N SER A 33 16.06 -10.23 -3.21
CA SER A 33 15.48 -10.55 -4.54
C SER A 33 13.98 -10.87 -4.53
N LYS A 34 13.44 -11.43 -3.43
CA LYS A 34 12.02 -11.75 -3.29
C LYS A 34 11.15 -10.55 -2.92
N THR A 35 11.74 -9.48 -2.37
CA THR A 35 11.01 -8.25 -2.07
C THR A 35 10.69 -7.54 -3.37
N ALA A 36 9.40 -7.49 -3.69
CA ALA A 36 8.90 -6.90 -4.93
C ALA A 36 8.29 -5.52 -4.73
N ILE A 37 7.72 -5.26 -3.56
CA ILE A 37 7.03 -4.00 -3.23
C ILE A 37 7.60 -3.46 -1.93
N ILE A 38 7.86 -2.14 -1.88
CA ILE A 38 8.33 -1.47 -0.66
C ILE A 38 7.54 -0.20 -0.44
N GLN A 39 7.01 -0.05 0.77
CA GLN A 39 6.37 1.15 1.25
C GLN A 39 7.28 1.91 2.21
N PRO A 40 7.49 3.23 2.04
CA PRO A 40 8.10 4.08 3.06
C PRO A 40 7.17 4.29 4.26
N LYS A 41 7.70 4.84 5.36
CA LYS A 41 6.88 5.41 6.44
C LYS A 41 6.15 6.64 5.90
N ILE A 42 4.82 6.66 6.03
CA ILE A 42 3.98 7.77 5.56
C ILE A 42 3.40 8.49 6.78
N LEU A 43 3.76 9.75 6.95
CA LEU A 43 3.30 10.61 8.02
C LEU A 43 2.32 11.66 7.49
N ASP A 44 1.48 12.19 8.38
CA ASP A 44 0.54 13.26 8.07
C ASP A 44 1.30 14.57 7.79
N PHE A 45 1.05 15.21 6.65
CA PHE A 45 1.73 16.44 6.26
C PHE A 45 1.50 17.62 7.23
N LYS A 46 0.30 17.71 7.79
CA LYS A 46 -0.08 18.81 8.70
C LYS A 46 0.39 18.56 10.13
N ARG A 47 0.46 17.29 10.53
CA ARG A 47 0.87 16.85 11.88
C ARG A 47 1.99 15.84 11.73
N LYS A 48 3.18 16.31 11.38
CA LYS A 48 4.34 15.50 10.96
C LYS A 48 4.81 14.47 12.00
N GLU A 49 4.30 14.54 13.23
CA GLU A 49 4.54 13.55 14.28
C GLU A 49 3.46 12.46 14.37
N TYR A 50 2.44 12.46 13.48
CA TYR A 50 1.40 11.44 13.42
C TYR A 50 1.51 10.62 12.14
N PHE A 51 1.12 9.36 12.24
CA PHE A 51 0.96 8.53 11.07
C PHE A 51 -0.18 9.03 10.18
N GLU A 52 -0.05 8.80 8.89
CA GLU A 52 -1.08 9.12 7.93
C GLU A 52 -2.23 8.08 7.96
N TYR A 53 -3.43 8.46 7.53
CA TYR A 53 -4.65 7.67 7.66
C TYR A 53 -4.64 6.35 6.86
N ALA A 54 -4.09 6.34 5.65
CA ALA A 54 -4.25 5.27 4.69
C ALA A 54 -3.00 4.40 4.50
N GLY A 55 -2.64 3.63 5.53
CA GLY A 55 -1.60 2.62 5.40
C GLY A 55 -0.21 3.02 5.90
N ALA A 56 -0.13 4.07 6.67
CA ALA A 56 1.02 4.76 7.24
C ALA A 56 2.30 3.96 7.56
N ALA A 57 2.19 2.84 8.29
CA ALA A 57 3.31 1.95 8.64
C ALA A 57 3.10 0.52 8.13
N GLY A 58 2.43 0.39 6.98
CA GLY A 58 2.14 -0.87 6.31
C GLY A 58 0.78 -1.46 6.63
N GLY A 59 0.21 -2.14 5.65
CA GLY A 59 -1.14 -2.67 5.67
C GLY A 59 -1.22 -4.19 5.76
N PHE A 60 -2.34 -4.67 6.29
CA PHE A 60 -2.64 -6.10 6.50
C PHE A 60 -4.10 -6.36 6.15
N LEU A 61 -4.48 -7.63 6.06
CA LEU A 61 -5.87 -8.08 5.98
C LEU A 61 -6.19 -8.93 7.20
N ASP A 62 -7.41 -8.80 7.71
CA ASP A 62 -7.92 -9.74 8.72
C ASP A 62 -8.39 -11.05 8.09
N GLN A 63 -8.87 -11.98 8.90
CA GLN A 63 -9.35 -13.29 8.45
C GLN A 63 -10.57 -13.23 7.51
N TYR A 64 -11.27 -12.08 7.45
CA TYR A 64 -12.41 -11.84 6.57
C TYR A 64 -12.05 -11.00 5.34
N GLY A 65 -10.76 -10.60 5.22
CA GLY A 65 -10.27 -9.79 4.12
C GLY A 65 -10.50 -8.28 4.28
N TYR A 66 -10.83 -7.81 5.48
CA TYR A 66 -10.91 -6.37 5.74
C TYR A 66 -9.51 -5.78 5.90
N PRO A 67 -9.19 -4.70 5.16
CA PRO A 67 -7.89 -4.05 5.26
C PRO A 67 -7.77 -3.22 6.54
N PHE A 68 -6.64 -3.36 7.21
CA PHE A 68 -6.21 -2.52 8.33
C PHE A 68 -4.73 -2.19 8.22
N CYS A 69 -4.24 -1.24 8.98
CA CYS A 69 -2.83 -0.82 8.93
C CYS A 69 -2.29 -0.49 10.32
N ARG A 70 -0.97 -0.54 10.46
CA ARG A 70 -0.28 -0.01 11.63
C ARG A 70 -0.29 1.52 11.57
N GLY A 71 -0.27 2.17 12.73
CA GLY A 71 -0.32 3.64 12.86
C GLY A 71 -1.73 4.21 12.95
N ARG A 72 -2.77 3.34 12.90
CA ARG A 72 -4.16 3.76 13.00
C ARG A 72 -5.05 2.68 13.62
N VAL A 73 -5.96 3.10 14.50
CA VAL A 73 -7.05 2.28 15.02
C VAL A 73 -8.37 3.00 14.76
N PHE A 74 -9.17 2.53 13.82
CA PHE A 74 -10.37 3.21 13.28
C PHE A 74 -10.03 4.65 12.85
N GLU A 75 -10.65 5.65 13.49
CA GLU A 75 -10.40 7.08 13.21
C GLU A 75 -9.25 7.68 14.03
N THR A 76 -8.67 6.91 14.94
CA THR A 76 -7.58 7.40 15.81
C THR A 76 -6.24 7.14 15.14
N LEU A 77 -5.52 8.21 14.83
CA LEU A 77 -4.15 8.15 14.34
C LEU A 77 -3.17 8.09 15.50
N GLU A 78 -2.19 7.21 15.40
CA GLU A 78 -1.12 7.10 16.38
C GLU A 78 -0.06 8.18 16.13
N LYS A 79 0.54 8.66 17.23
CA LYS A 79 1.77 9.46 17.16
C LYS A 79 2.94 8.52 16.85
N ASP A 80 3.84 8.95 15.96
CA ASP A 80 5.09 8.23 15.71
C ASP A 80 6.07 8.45 16.87
N ASN A 81 6.25 7.43 17.67
CA ASN A 81 7.22 7.38 18.77
C ASN A 81 8.31 6.34 18.49
N GLY A 82 8.48 5.94 17.23
CA GLY A 82 9.40 4.88 16.81
C GLY A 82 8.88 3.45 17.05
N GLN A 83 7.60 3.28 17.40
CA GLN A 83 7.00 1.96 17.71
C GLN A 83 6.99 1.00 16.50
N TYR A 84 7.12 1.55 15.30
CA TYR A 84 7.20 0.79 14.04
C TYR A 84 8.52 1.08 13.29
N ASP A 85 9.60 1.37 14.02
CA ASP A 85 10.93 1.60 13.43
C ASP A 85 11.62 0.29 13.09
N ASP A 86 11.01 -0.42 12.15
CA ASP A 86 11.45 -1.73 11.66
C ASP A 86 11.46 -1.78 10.12
N ASN A 87 11.95 -2.89 9.59
CA ASN A 87 11.74 -3.33 8.22
C ASN A 87 10.88 -4.58 8.28
N TYR A 88 9.57 -4.42 8.11
CA TYR A 88 8.60 -5.49 8.35
C TYR A 88 7.90 -5.94 7.06
N GLU A 89 7.61 -7.23 6.98
CA GLU A 89 6.76 -7.75 5.91
C GLU A 89 5.32 -7.29 6.13
N ILE A 90 4.74 -6.70 5.09
CA ILE A 90 3.37 -6.21 5.09
C ILE A 90 2.57 -6.92 4.02
N PHE A 91 1.27 -6.95 4.14
CA PHE A 91 0.44 -7.56 3.12
C PHE A 91 0.18 -6.60 1.95
N TRP A 92 -0.11 -5.34 2.23
CA TRP A 92 -0.32 -4.32 1.20
C TRP A 92 0.39 -3.02 1.52
N ALA A 93 0.78 -2.32 0.47
CA ALA A 93 1.39 -1.00 0.50
C ALA A 93 0.35 0.06 0.13
N SER A 94 0.43 1.23 0.76
CA SER A 94 -0.46 2.36 0.48
C SER A 94 -0.28 2.90 -0.94
N GLY A 95 -1.37 3.13 -1.64
CA GLY A 95 -1.38 3.78 -2.96
C GLY A 95 -0.84 5.21 -2.95
N ALA A 96 -0.69 5.84 -1.78
CA ALA A 96 -0.11 7.16 -1.68
C ALA A 96 1.37 7.20 -2.07
N CYS A 97 2.14 6.18 -1.67
CA CYS A 97 3.56 6.07 -2.03
C CYS A 97 4.05 4.64 -1.84
N PHE A 98 4.45 3.99 -2.92
CA PHE A 98 5.17 2.73 -2.87
C PHE A 98 6.08 2.54 -4.09
N PHE A 99 7.01 1.59 -3.95
CA PHE A 99 7.95 1.20 -4.98
C PHE A 99 7.71 -0.24 -5.36
N ILE A 100 7.85 -0.57 -6.64
CA ILE A 100 7.67 -1.92 -7.14
C ILE A 100 8.74 -2.27 -8.19
N ARG A 101 9.23 -3.51 -8.20
CA ARG A 101 10.06 -3.99 -9.30
C ARG A 101 9.28 -3.91 -10.61
N SER A 102 9.88 -3.29 -11.61
CA SER A 102 9.22 -3.13 -12.93
C SER A 102 8.87 -4.48 -13.57
N SER A 103 9.72 -5.49 -13.38
CA SER A 103 9.45 -6.85 -13.86
C SER A 103 8.16 -7.43 -13.25
N VAL A 104 7.97 -7.27 -11.94
CA VAL A 104 6.78 -7.76 -11.23
C VAL A 104 5.54 -6.93 -11.61
N TYR A 105 5.66 -5.60 -11.70
CA TYR A 105 4.56 -4.75 -12.14
C TYR A 105 4.06 -5.14 -13.54
N ASN A 106 4.99 -5.41 -14.46
CA ASN A 106 4.66 -5.84 -15.83
C ASN A 106 4.10 -7.25 -15.87
N GLU A 107 4.64 -8.20 -15.09
CA GLU A 107 4.11 -9.57 -14.95
C GLU A 107 2.66 -9.56 -14.47
N LEU A 108 2.35 -8.72 -13.47
CA LEU A 108 1.01 -8.52 -12.94
C LEU A 108 0.10 -7.67 -13.85
N LYS A 109 0.62 -7.11 -14.93
CA LYS A 109 -0.08 -6.19 -15.84
C LYS A 109 -0.57 -4.90 -15.18
N GLY A 110 0.13 -4.46 -14.13
CA GLY A 110 -0.18 -3.25 -13.39
C GLY A 110 -1.47 -3.32 -12.56
N PHE A 111 -2.08 -2.16 -12.34
CA PHE A 111 -3.38 -2.07 -11.68
C PHE A 111 -4.50 -2.62 -12.56
N ASP A 112 -5.47 -3.25 -11.93
CA ASP A 112 -6.69 -3.68 -12.62
C ASP A 112 -7.67 -2.51 -12.77
N ALA A 113 -7.98 -2.14 -14.00
CA ALA A 113 -8.84 -1.01 -14.33
C ALA A 113 -10.28 -1.16 -13.79
N ASP A 114 -10.74 -2.39 -13.52
CA ASP A 114 -12.08 -2.65 -12.99
C ASP A 114 -12.28 -2.06 -11.58
N PHE A 115 -11.19 -1.85 -10.83
CA PHE A 115 -11.26 -1.18 -9.52
C PHE A 115 -11.61 0.30 -9.67
N PHE A 116 -11.16 0.97 -10.71
CA PHE A 116 -11.29 2.40 -10.95
C PHE A 116 -10.56 3.26 -9.91
N ALA A 117 -10.87 3.13 -8.63
CA ALA A 117 -10.24 3.79 -7.50
C ALA A 117 -10.57 3.04 -6.21
N HIS A 118 -9.67 3.08 -5.24
CA HIS A 118 -9.70 2.38 -3.95
C HIS A 118 -9.50 0.87 -4.04
N GLN A 119 -8.53 0.38 -3.28
CA GLN A 119 -8.11 -1.02 -3.12
C GLN A 119 -7.43 -1.65 -4.35
N GLU A 120 -7.19 -0.90 -5.43
CA GLU A 120 -6.41 -1.37 -6.58
C GLU A 120 -4.97 -1.72 -6.20
N GLU A 121 -4.40 -0.98 -5.26
CA GLU A 121 -3.07 -1.24 -4.70
C GLU A 121 -3.06 -2.49 -3.81
N ILE A 122 -4.14 -2.74 -3.07
CA ILE A 122 -4.29 -3.94 -2.24
C ILE A 122 -4.41 -5.17 -3.14
N ASP A 123 -5.22 -5.10 -4.20
CA ASP A 123 -5.31 -6.16 -5.21
C ASP A 123 -3.95 -6.45 -5.87
N LEU A 124 -3.21 -5.41 -6.23
CA LEU A 124 -1.87 -5.56 -6.81
C LEU A 124 -0.91 -6.30 -5.86
N CYS A 125 -0.90 -5.89 -4.58
CA CYS A 125 -0.08 -6.54 -3.56
C CYS A 125 -0.51 -7.99 -3.32
N TRP A 126 -1.81 -8.28 -3.32
CA TRP A 126 -2.31 -9.64 -3.15
C TRP A 126 -1.95 -10.54 -4.34
N ARG A 127 -2.05 -10.04 -5.57
CA ARG A 127 -1.58 -10.78 -6.75
C ARG A 127 -0.09 -11.07 -6.69
N ALA A 128 0.72 -10.10 -6.24
CA ALA A 128 2.15 -10.30 -6.02
C ALA A 128 2.41 -11.38 -4.95
N PHE A 129 1.70 -11.33 -3.82
CA PHE A 129 1.77 -12.34 -2.76
C PHE A 129 1.42 -13.75 -3.27
N ASN A 130 0.37 -13.88 -4.08
CA ASN A 130 -0.04 -15.16 -4.66
C ASN A 130 1.02 -15.77 -5.61
N LEU A 131 1.92 -14.96 -6.16
CA LEU A 131 3.09 -15.38 -6.94
C LEU A 131 4.34 -15.64 -6.08
N GLY A 132 4.24 -15.47 -4.75
CA GLY A 132 5.35 -15.70 -3.81
C GLY A 132 6.29 -14.51 -3.63
N TYR A 133 5.90 -13.32 -4.06
CA TYR A 133 6.62 -12.08 -3.80
C TYR A 133 6.29 -11.53 -2.42
N ILE A 134 7.18 -10.68 -1.90
CA ILE A 134 7.08 -10.07 -0.58
C ILE A 134 6.87 -8.57 -0.75
N SER A 135 5.93 -8.02 0.02
CA SER A 135 5.77 -6.57 0.24
C SER A 135 6.39 -6.19 1.58
N LYS A 136 7.13 -5.09 1.64
CA LYS A 136 7.79 -4.61 2.86
C LYS A 136 7.49 -3.16 3.18
N PHE A 137 7.49 -2.86 4.45
CA PHE A 137 7.57 -1.51 5.00
C PHE A 137 8.99 -1.22 5.44
N THR A 138 9.48 0.01 5.25
CA THR A 138 10.72 0.49 5.81
C THR A 138 10.57 1.84 6.50
N SER A 139 10.90 1.91 7.78
CA SER A 139 10.90 3.14 8.58
C SER A 139 12.02 4.12 8.21
N LYS A 140 13.05 3.63 7.52
CA LYS A 140 14.23 4.44 7.13
C LYS A 140 13.97 5.36 5.94
N SER A 141 12.88 5.16 5.22
CA SER A 141 12.39 6.06 4.17
C SER A 141 11.13 6.74 4.70
N ILE A 142 11.10 8.06 4.73
CA ILE A 142 9.99 8.84 5.30
C ILE A 142 9.45 9.79 4.24
N VAL A 143 8.13 9.83 4.13
CA VAL A 143 7.41 10.80 3.30
C VAL A 143 6.22 11.37 4.09
N TYR A 144 5.75 12.55 3.68
CA TYR A 144 4.58 13.20 4.23
C TYR A 144 3.48 13.27 3.19
N HIS A 145 2.26 12.93 3.56
CA HIS A 145 1.11 12.93 2.66
C HIS A 145 0.05 13.94 3.12
N VAL A 146 -0.42 14.78 2.21
CA VAL A 146 -1.46 15.78 2.53
C VAL A 146 -2.80 15.10 2.79
N GLY A 147 -3.11 14.07 1.98
CA GLY A 147 -4.31 13.26 2.12
C GLY A 147 -5.62 13.99 1.83
N GLY A 148 -6.68 13.20 1.60
CA GLY A 148 -8.04 13.75 1.47
C GLY A 148 -8.38 14.42 0.14
N ALA A 149 -7.46 14.47 -0.83
CA ALA A 149 -7.67 15.18 -2.09
C ALA A 149 -8.60 14.47 -3.08
N THR A 150 -8.76 13.13 -2.97
CA THR A 150 -9.36 12.34 -4.05
C THR A 150 -10.90 12.26 -3.98
N LEU A 151 -11.50 12.08 -2.81
CA LEU A 151 -12.95 12.10 -2.60
C LEU A 151 -13.25 12.42 -1.13
N ASN A 152 -14.15 13.36 -0.87
CA ASN A 152 -14.62 13.69 0.48
C ASN A 152 -15.23 12.47 1.17
N GLU A 153 -15.08 12.35 2.50
CA GLU A 153 -15.54 11.21 3.31
C GLU A 153 -17.04 10.91 3.15
N GLY A 154 -17.88 11.90 2.93
CA GLY A 154 -19.31 11.77 2.72
C GLY A 154 -19.75 11.43 1.29
N ASN A 155 -18.83 11.12 0.35
CA ASN A 155 -19.22 10.86 -1.03
C ASN A 155 -19.77 9.44 -1.20
N PRO A 156 -21.07 9.26 -1.60
CA PRO A 156 -21.69 7.95 -1.78
C PRO A 156 -20.94 7.04 -2.78
N LYS A 157 -20.29 7.64 -3.79
CA LYS A 157 -19.48 6.90 -4.76
C LYS A 157 -18.26 6.26 -4.10
N LYS A 158 -17.61 6.95 -3.14
CA LYS A 158 -16.51 6.38 -2.37
C LYS A 158 -16.95 5.15 -1.58
N THR A 159 -18.07 5.27 -0.88
CA THR A 159 -18.66 4.15 -0.11
C THR A 159 -18.98 2.97 -1.02
N PHE A 160 -19.67 3.22 -2.14
CA PHE A 160 -19.98 2.18 -3.13
C PHE A 160 -18.72 1.49 -3.66
N LEU A 161 -17.69 2.25 -4.03
CA LEU A 161 -16.43 1.70 -4.54
C LEU A 161 -15.72 0.85 -3.48
N ASN A 162 -15.68 1.29 -2.24
CA ASN A 162 -15.07 0.52 -1.15
C ASN A 162 -15.76 -0.85 -0.97
N PHE A 163 -17.09 -0.90 -0.91
CA PHE A 163 -17.83 -2.16 -0.79
C PHE A 163 -17.66 -3.05 -2.03
N ARG A 164 -17.87 -2.49 -3.23
CA ARG A 164 -17.71 -3.23 -4.48
C ARG A 164 -16.30 -3.81 -4.63
N ASN A 165 -15.29 -2.98 -4.38
CA ASN A 165 -13.89 -3.36 -4.57
C ASN A 165 -13.42 -4.38 -3.53
N SER A 166 -13.92 -4.31 -2.28
CA SER A 166 -13.69 -5.36 -1.29
C SER A 166 -14.17 -6.73 -1.79
N LEU A 167 -15.39 -6.81 -2.31
CA LEU A 167 -15.92 -8.05 -2.87
C LEU A 167 -15.15 -8.50 -4.11
N LEU A 168 -14.83 -7.58 -5.02
CA LEU A 168 -14.06 -7.87 -6.23
C LEU A 168 -12.68 -8.43 -5.88
N MET A 169 -11.99 -7.82 -4.92
CA MET A 169 -10.68 -8.24 -4.42
C MET A 169 -10.72 -9.66 -3.86
N LEU A 170 -11.73 -9.99 -3.03
CA LEU A 170 -11.92 -11.32 -2.46
C LEU A 170 -12.16 -12.36 -3.56
N VAL A 171 -13.08 -12.08 -4.49
CA VAL A 171 -13.42 -13.00 -5.60
C VAL A 171 -12.22 -13.28 -6.49
N LYS A 172 -11.37 -12.28 -6.75
CA LYS A 172 -10.18 -12.43 -7.60
C LYS A 172 -9.06 -13.21 -6.93
N ASN A 173 -8.83 -12.97 -5.66
CA ASN A 173 -7.58 -13.37 -5.02
C ASN A 173 -7.69 -14.58 -4.09
N LEU A 174 -8.90 -14.85 -3.55
CA LEU A 174 -9.09 -15.99 -2.64
C LEU A 174 -9.30 -17.32 -3.39
N PRO A 175 -8.77 -18.43 -2.86
CA PRO A 175 -9.17 -19.75 -3.28
C PRO A 175 -10.69 -19.98 -3.09
N LYS A 176 -11.35 -20.63 -4.03
CA LYS A 176 -12.82 -20.84 -4.01
C LYS A 176 -13.36 -21.38 -2.69
N LYS A 177 -12.63 -22.31 -2.04
CA LYS A 177 -13.07 -22.87 -0.74
C LYS A 177 -13.12 -21.82 0.38
N GLN A 178 -12.13 -20.93 0.42
CA GLN A 178 -12.07 -19.85 1.42
C GLN A 178 -13.12 -18.77 1.10
N LEU A 179 -13.30 -18.44 -0.17
CA LEU A 179 -14.33 -17.48 -0.59
C LEU A 179 -15.73 -17.89 -0.12
N ILE A 180 -16.12 -19.16 -0.27
CA ILE A 180 -17.43 -19.68 0.17
C ILE A 180 -17.59 -19.60 1.70
N SER A 181 -16.51 -19.62 2.47
CA SER A 181 -16.58 -19.53 3.93
C SER A 181 -16.68 -18.10 4.46
N ILE A 182 -16.40 -17.09 3.62
CA ILE A 182 -16.39 -15.67 4.00
C ILE A 182 -17.66 -14.94 3.50
N ILE A 183 -18.18 -15.34 2.35
CA ILE A 183 -19.41 -14.81 1.74
C ILE A 183 -20.61 -15.70 2.14
#